data_01543db694a673761c5c339ce32ded61
#
_entry.id   01543db694a673761c5c339ce32ded61
#
_cell.length_a   1.000
_cell.length_b   1.000
_cell.length_c   1.000
_cell.angle_alpha   90.00
_cell.angle_beta   90.00
_cell.angle_gamma   90.00
#
_symmetry.space_group_name_H-M   'P 1'
#
loop_
_entity.id
_entity.type
_entity.pdbx_description
1 polymer ?
#
loop_
_entity_poly.entity_id
_entity_poly.type
_entity_poly.pdbx_seq_one_letter_code
_entity_poly.pdbx_strand_id
1 'polypeptide(L)'
;MKDNAGPGIAINDITVAYRNGTTALRHASFTSPRGSITALVGVNGAGKSTIFKAIMGFVTVVSGSISILGQEGRQAQRQNKVAYVPQSEDVDWNFPVLVEDVVMMGRFGHMNMLRIPRAIDREKVAAALGRVNMTQYAKRQIGELSGGQKKRVFLARALAQEGEVILLDEPFTGVDVKTEDAIIALLRDLRDEGKVILVSTHNLGSVPEFCDRTVMVKGTVLAYGPTSEVFTRDKLEEAFGGVLRHFVLSGQGLHADDDPRHLSVLTDDERPLVFYGEKGKEEHQQSSGEK
;
A
#
# COMPACT_ATOMS: atom_id res chain seq x y z
N MET A 1 18.28 -11.06 5.64
CA MET A 1 17.83 -12.33 5.03
C MET A 1 17.05 -13.12 6.07
N LYS A 2 15.72 -13.03 6.06
CA LYS A 2 14.80 -13.83 6.90
C LYS A 2 13.71 -14.41 5.99
N ASP A 3 14.10 -15.25 5.01
CA ASP A 3 13.15 -15.94 4.11
C ASP A 3 12.48 -17.18 4.75
N ASN A 4 12.58 -17.35 6.06
CA ASN A 4 12.05 -18.53 6.76
C ASN A 4 10.69 -18.31 7.46
N ALA A 5 10.06 -17.16 7.28
CA ALA A 5 8.69 -16.94 7.70
C ALA A 5 7.77 -17.35 6.57
N GLY A 6 6.95 -18.37 6.78
CA GLY A 6 5.98 -18.86 5.79
C GLY A 6 5.12 -17.73 5.19
N PRO A 7 4.39 -18.00 4.08
CA PRO A 7 3.68 -16.95 3.35
C PRO A 7 2.65 -16.26 4.25
N GLY A 8 2.73 -14.93 4.31
CA GLY A 8 1.73 -14.10 4.97
C GLY A 8 0.48 -14.00 4.11
N ILE A 9 0.65 -13.62 2.82
CA ILE A 9 -0.37 -13.65 1.78
C ILE A 9 0.21 -14.43 0.60
N ALA A 10 -0.56 -15.36 0.04
CA ALA A 10 -0.25 -16.01 -1.23
C ALA A 10 -1.46 -15.93 -2.14
N ILE A 11 -1.26 -15.34 -3.30
CA ILE A 11 -2.23 -15.25 -4.39
C ILE A 11 -1.73 -16.14 -5.52
N ASN A 12 -2.55 -17.09 -5.95
CA ASN A 12 -2.18 -18.08 -6.96
C ASN A 12 -3.18 -18.04 -8.11
N ASP A 13 -2.73 -17.53 -9.25
CA ASP A 13 -3.43 -17.55 -10.55
C ASP A 13 -4.86 -17.01 -10.50
N ILE A 14 -5.09 -15.93 -9.73
CA ILE A 14 -6.45 -15.40 -9.60
C ILE A 14 -6.87 -14.63 -10.85
N THR A 15 -8.13 -14.86 -11.25
CA THR A 15 -8.85 -14.04 -12.22
C THR A 15 -10.06 -13.45 -11.53
N VAL A 16 -10.25 -12.13 -11.66
CA VAL A 16 -11.37 -11.39 -11.08
C VAL A 16 -12.14 -10.69 -12.17
N ALA A 17 -13.44 -11.01 -12.26
CA ALA A 17 -14.38 -10.34 -13.15
C ALA A 17 -15.53 -9.71 -12.34
N TYR A 18 -15.90 -8.50 -12.71
CA TYR A 18 -17.06 -7.82 -12.14
C TYR A 18 -18.36 -8.27 -12.82
N ARG A 19 -19.50 -8.03 -12.14
CA ARG A 19 -20.85 -8.41 -12.65
C ARG A 19 -21.21 -7.79 -14.01
N ASN A 20 -20.59 -6.68 -14.37
CA ASN A 20 -20.74 -6.02 -15.67
C ASN A 20 -19.94 -6.69 -16.80
N GLY A 21 -19.30 -7.84 -16.55
CA GLY A 21 -18.48 -8.57 -17.52
C GLY A 21 -17.03 -8.08 -17.65
N THR A 22 -16.65 -6.98 -16.97
CA THR A 22 -15.28 -6.46 -17.03
C THR A 22 -14.34 -7.35 -16.22
N THR A 23 -13.31 -7.92 -16.85
CA THR A 23 -12.23 -8.61 -16.17
C THR A 23 -11.19 -7.60 -15.72
N ALA A 24 -11.04 -7.43 -14.41
CA ALA A 24 -10.13 -6.46 -13.83
C ALA A 24 -8.73 -7.04 -13.53
N LEU A 25 -8.65 -8.35 -13.30
CA LEU A 25 -7.39 -9.07 -13.10
C LEU A 25 -7.44 -10.40 -13.83
N ARG A 26 -6.32 -10.77 -14.47
CA ARG A 26 -6.13 -12.05 -15.15
C ARG A 26 -4.85 -12.71 -14.66
N HIS A 27 -4.94 -13.98 -14.25
CA HIS A 27 -3.76 -14.80 -13.92
C HIS A 27 -2.77 -14.12 -12.98
N ALA A 28 -3.28 -13.40 -11.96
CA ALA A 28 -2.44 -12.66 -11.02
C ALA A 28 -1.89 -13.61 -9.94
N SER A 29 -0.56 -13.60 -9.78
CA SER A 29 0.13 -14.42 -8.77
C SER A 29 1.21 -13.62 -8.09
N PHE A 30 1.25 -13.64 -6.76
CA PHE A 30 2.36 -13.13 -5.96
C PHE A 30 2.30 -13.62 -4.52
N THR A 31 3.40 -13.44 -3.79
CA THR A 31 3.48 -13.73 -2.36
C THR A 31 4.02 -12.54 -1.58
N SER A 32 3.47 -12.31 -0.37
CA SER A 32 3.98 -11.36 0.61
C SER A 32 4.29 -12.12 1.91
N PRO A 33 5.55 -12.18 2.35
CA PRO A 33 5.93 -12.93 3.54
C PRO A 33 5.48 -12.22 4.84
N ARG A 34 5.54 -12.94 5.96
CA ARG A 34 5.34 -12.35 7.29
C ARG A 34 6.46 -11.38 7.61
N GLY A 35 6.16 -10.33 8.38
CA GLY A 35 7.13 -9.31 8.76
C GLY A 35 7.69 -8.56 7.54
N SER A 36 6.83 -8.21 6.58
CA SER A 36 7.22 -7.42 5.42
C SER A 36 6.19 -6.36 5.05
N ILE A 37 6.69 -5.28 4.46
CA ILE A 37 5.88 -4.26 3.78
C ILE A 37 6.00 -4.50 2.28
N THR A 38 4.88 -4.82 1.63
CA THR A 38 4.82 -5.05 0.18
C THR A 38 4.05 -3.93 -0.49
N ALA A 39 4.68 -3.22 -1.43
CA ALA A 39 4.02 -2.21 -2.24
C ALA A 39 3.24 -2.84 -3.41
N LEU A 40 2.00 -2.39 -3.66
CA LEU A 40 1.28 -2.58 -4.91
C LEU A 40 1.40 -1.31 -5.74
N VAL A 41 2.10 -1.37 -6.87
CA VAL A 41 2.31 -0.23 -7.76
C VAL A 41 1.74 -0.49 -9.15
N GLY A 42 1.29 0.55 -9.83
CA GLY A 42 0.71 0.49 -11.16
C GLY A 42 -0.22 1.67 -11.41
N VAL A 43 -0.55 1.92 -12.66
CA VAL A 43 -1.44 3.03 -13.06
C VAL A 43 -2.84 2.93 -12.44
N ASN A 44 -3.59 4.02 -12.48
CA ASN A 44 -5.00 4.01 -12.08
C ASN A 44 -5.78 3.04 -12.97
N GLY A 45 -6.62 2.20 -12.35
CA GLY A 45 -7.32 1.12 -13.05
C GLY A 45 -6.49 -0.16 -13.29
N ALA A 46 -5.22 -0.22 -12.90
CA ALA A 46 -4.37 -1.42 -13.07
C ALA A 46 -4.86 -2.67 -12.32
N GLY A 47 -5.75 -2.52 -11.35
CA GLY A 47 -6.30 -3.64 -10.57
C GLY A 47 -5.83 -3.68 -9.11
N LYS A 48 -5.09 -2.67 -8.62
CA LYS A 48 -4.60 -2.60 -7.21
C LYS A 48 -5.73 -2.77 -6.19
N SER A 49 -6.73 -1.91 -6.23
CA SER A 49 -7.89 -1.99 -5.32
C SER A 49 -8.73 -3.26 -5.55
N THR A 50 -8.68 -3.85 -6.75
CA THR A 50 -9.33 -5.15 -7.02
C THR A 50 -8.62 -6.28 -6.27
N ILE A 51 -7.29 -6.25 -6.16
CA ILE A 51 -6.53 -7.20 -5.34
C ILE A 51 -6.96 -7.10 -3.88
N PHE A 52 -7.03 -5.90 -3.31
CA PHE A 52 -7.53 -5.71 -1.95
C PHE A 52 -8.96 -6.23 -1.76
N LYS A 53 -9.85 -5.89 -2.69
CA LYS A 53 -11.24 -6.36 -2.66
C LYS A 53 -11.33 -7.89 -2.77
N ALA A 54 -10.45 -8.53 -3.54
CA ALA A 54 -10.38 -9.98 -3.65
C ALA A 54 -9.87 -10.62 -2.34
N ILE A 55 -8.81 -10.06 -1.73
CA ILE A 55 -8.31 -10.51 -0.42
C ILE A 55 -9.38 -10.35 0.65
N MET A 56 -10.17 -9.26 0.62
CA MET A 56 -11.28 -9.02 1.56
C MET A 56 -12.56 -9.81 1.24
N GLY A 57 -12.61 -10.51 0.11
CA GLY A 57 -13.81 -11.24 -0.32
C GLY A 57 -14.97 -10.36 -0.78
N PHE A 58 -14.71 -9.09 -1.10
CA PHE A 58 -15.73 -8.13 -1.59
C PHE A 58 -16.06 -8.33 -3.08
N VAL A 59 -15.20 -9.06 -3.80
CA VAL A 59 -15.40 -9.43 -5.20
C VAL A 59 -15.20 -10.93 -5.37
N THR A 60 -15.87 -11.49 -6.38
CA THR A 60 -15.76 -12.94 -6.66
C THR A 60 -14.48 -13.21 -7.45
N VAL A 61 -13.66 -14.13 -6.93
CA VAL A 61 -12.55 -14.73 -7.66
C VAL A 61 -13.12 -15.82 -8.55
N VAL A 62 -12.95 -15.68 -9.87
CA VAL A 62 -13.48 -16.60 -10.89
C VAL A 62 -12.64 -17.88 -10.95
N SER A 63 -11.31 -17.72 -10.85
CA SER A 63 -10.35 -18.83 -10.84
C SER A 63 -9.16 -18.50 -9.95
N GLY A 64 -8.41 -19.53 -9.54
CA GLY A 64 -7.28 -19.41 -8.67
C GLY A 64 -7.63 -19.44 -7.18
N SER A 65 -6.68 -19.09 -6.32
CA SER A 65 -6.87 -19.17 -4.87
C SER A 65 -6.11 -18.05 -4.13
N ILE A 66 -6.65 -17.68 -2.95
CA ILE A 66 -6.04 -16.74 -2.03
C ILE A 66 -5.85 -17.44 -0.69
N SER A 67 -4.61 -17.49 -0.23
CA SER A 67 -4.25 -17.99 1.10
C SER A 67 -3.69 -16.84 1.96
N ILE A 68 -4.13 -16.78 3.21
CA ILE A 68 -3.72 -15.77 4.19
C ILE A 68 -3.23 -16.50 5.43
N LEU A 69 -1.98 -16.28 5.82
CA LEU A 69 -1.33 -16.93 6.97
C LEU A 69 -1.42 -18.46 6.93
N GLY A 70 -1.36 -19.03 5.74
CA GLY A 70 -1.48 -20.48 5.50
C GLY A 70 -2.91 -21.03 5.55
N GLN A 71 -3.93 -20.19 5.65
CA GLN A 71 -5.35 -20.56 5.67
C GLN A 71 -6.05 -20.06 4.42
N GLU A 72 -7.22 -20.63 4.10
CA GLU A 72 -8.10 -20.05 3.07
C GLU A 72 -8.46 -18.60 3.43
N GLY A 73 -8.45 -17.69 2.46
CA GLY A 73 -8.68 -16.26 2.69
C GLY A 73 -9.98 -15.97 3.46
N ARG A 74 -11.07 -16.63 3.11
CA ARG A 74 -12.36 -16.50 3.82
C ARG A 74 -12.30 -16.90 5.29
N GLN A 75 -11.50 -17.90 5.63
CA GLN A 75 -11.33 -18.32 7.02
C GLN A 75 -10.56 -17.26 7.81
N ALA A 76 -9.48 -16.73 7.25
CA ALA A 76 -8.71 -15.67 7.89
C ALA A 76 -9.54 -14.39 8.11
N GLN A 77 -10.40 -14.02 7.16
CA GLN A 77 -11.32 -12.88 7.28
C GLN A 77 -12.31 -13.09 8.45
N ARG A 78 -12.95 -14.26 8.54
CA ARG A 78 -13.88 -14.58 9.63
C ARG A 78 -13.22 -14.56 11.01
N GLN A 79 -11.93 -14.79 11.07
CA GLN A 79 -11.12 -14.74 12.29
C GLN A 79 -10.58 -13.33 12.59
N ASN A 80 -11.03 -12.30 11.88
CA ASN A 80 -10.56 -10.91 12.00
C ASN A 80 -9.05 -10.72 11.79
N LYS A 81 -8.39 -11.64 11.06
CA LYS A 81 -6.94 -11.60 10.83
C LYS A 81 -6.53 -10.56 9.80
N VAL A 82 -7.47 -10.03 9.01
CA VAL A 82 -7.20 -9.06 7.95
C VAL A 82 -7.90 -7.75 8.29
N ALA A 83 -7.13 -6.69 8.46
CA ALA A 83 -7.62 -5.32 8.60
C ALA A 83 -7.45 -4.58 7.27
N TYR A 84 -8.41 -3.74 6.90
CA TYR A 84 -8.41 -2.99 5.65
C TYR A 84 -8.74 -1.51 5.85
N VAL A 85 -7.91 -0.66 5.29
CA VAL A 85 -8.14 0.79 5.18
C VAL A 85 -8.30 1.12 3.70
N PRO A 86 -9.51 1.44 3.22
CA PRO A 86 -9.75 1.81 1.83
C PRO A 86 -9.23 3.21 1.51
N GLN A 87 -9.07 3.51 0.23
CA GLN A 87 -8.63 4.81 -0.29
C GLN A 87 -9.58 5.94 0.11
N SER A 88 -10.88 5.71 -0.02
CA SER A 88 -11.95 6.60 0.41
C SER A 88 -12.87 5.87 1.37
N GLU A 89 -13.23 6.54 2.44
CA GLU A 89 -14.25 6.05 3.35
C GLU A 89 -15.58 6.71 2.96
N ASP A 90 -16.57 5.89 2.60
CA ASP A 90 -17.95 6.33 2.38
C ASP A 90 -18.59 6.63 3.75
N VAL A 91 -18.13 7.72 4.38
CA VAL A 91 -18.61 8.18 5.68
C VAL A 91 -19.31 9.52 5.50
N ASP A 92 -20.51 9.65 6.05
CA ASP A 92 -21.11 10.97 6.22
C ASP A 92 -20.34 11.73 7.30
N TRP A 93 -19.49 12.64 6.87
CA TRP A 93 -18.65 13.45 7.75
C TRP A 93 -19.44 14.40 8.66
N ASN A 94 -20.72 14.64 8.35
CA ASN A 94 -21.61 15.44 9.18
C ASN A 94 -22.27 14.62 10.30
N PHE A 95 -22.15 13.29 10.24
CA PHE A 95 -22.68 12.44 11.30
C PHE A 95 -21.85 12.62 12.58
N PRO A 96 -22.48 12.96 13.73
CA PRO A 96 -21.78 13.34 14.96
C PRO A 96 -21.22 12.13 15.70
N VAL A 97 -20.24 11.42 15.09
CA VAL A 97 -19.55 10.29 15.70
C VAL A 97 -18.21 10.72 16.30
N LEU A 98 -17.89 10.23 17.47
CA LEU A 98 -16.62 10.51 18.13
C LEU A 98 -15.49 9.69 17.52
N VAL A 99 -14.28 10.23 17.58
CA VAL A 99 -13.06 9.54 17.11
C VAL A 99 -12.90 8.16 17.78
N GLU A 100 -13.09 8.09 19.11
CA GLU A 100 -13.00 6.81 19.82
C GLU A 100 -14.05 5.79 19.38
N ASP A 101 -15.26 6.23 18.98
CA ASP A 101 -16.31 5.34 18.49
C ASP A 101 -15.97 4.79 17.11
N VAL A 102 -15.37 5.61 16.23
CA VAL A 102 -14.86 5.14 14.94
C VAL A 102 -13.80 4.06 15.12
N VAL A 103 -12.86 4.27 16.06
CA VAL A 103 -11.82 3.28 16.35
C VAL A 103 -12.42 2.03 17.01
N MET A 104 -13.46 2.19 17.86
CA MET A 104 -14.19 1.10 18.49
C MET A 104 -14.87 0.16 17.48
N MET A 105 -15.25 0.65 16.29
CA MET A 105 -15.78 -0.20 15.22
C MET A 105 -14.77 -1.29 14.80
N GLY A 106 -13.46 -1.03 14.92
CA GLY A 106 -12.43 -2.05 14.70
C GLY A 106 -12.53 -3.25 15.65
N ARG A 107 -13.17 -3.06 16.81
CA ARG A 107 -13.36 -4.13 17.82
C ARG A 107 -14.61 -4.97 17.60
N PHE A 108 -15.49 -4.58 16.67
CA PHE A 108 -16.80 -5.26 16.50
C PHE A 108 -16.69 -6.77 16.25
N GLY A 109 -15.63 -7.22 15.57
CA GLY A 109 -15.37 -8.63 15.34
C GLY A 109 -14.94 -9.42 16.60
N HIS A 110 -14.56 -8.73 17.69
CA HIS A 110 -14.15 -9.31 18.96
C HIS A 110 -15.24 -9.23 20.04
N MET A 111 -16.35 -8.54 19.74
CA MET A 111 -17.45 -8.34 20.66
C MET A 111 -18.49 -9.46 20.51
N ASN A 112 -19.38 -9.56 21.52
CA ASN A 112 -20.56 -10.40 21.46
C ASN A 112 -21.58 -9.88 20.41
N MET A 113 -22.66 -10.62 20.22
CA MET A 113 -23.71 -10.27 19.25
C MET A 113 -24.37 -8.91 19.52
N LEU A 114 -24.41 -8.43 20.77
CA LEU A 114 -24.94 -7.11 21.13
C LEU A 114 -23.93 -5.98 20.94
N ARG A 115 -22.69 -6.29 20.56
CA ARG A 115 -21.59 -5.32 20.34
C ARG A 115 -21.39 -4.35 21.50
N ILE A 116 -21.54 -4.84 22.75
CA ILE A 116 -21.32 -4.05 23.97
C ILE A 116 -19.80 -4.03 24.26
N PRO A 117 -19.15 -2.85 24.26
CA PRO A 117 -17.71 -2.74 24.51
C PRO A 117 -17.36 -3.13 25.96
N ARG A 118 -16.39 -4.02 26.12
CA ARG A 118 -15.80 -4.41 27.41
C ARG A 118 -14.61 -3.48 27.75
N ALA A 119 -14.07 -3.63 28.96
CA ALA A 119 -12.89 -2.88 29.39
C ALA A 119 -11.69 -3.10 28.44
N ILE A 120 -11.46 -4.35 28.03
CA ILE A 120 -10.38 -4.71 27.09
C ILE A 120 -10.55 -4.00 25.71
N ASP A 121 -11.78 -3.84 25.23
CA ASP A 121 -12.02 -3.20 23.95
C ASP A 121 -11.69 -1.70 24.02
N ARG A 122 -12.00 -1.04 25.14
CA ARG A 122 -11.63 0.36 25.40
C ARG A 122 -10.13 0.54 25.55
N GLU A 123 -9.45 -0.39 26.22
CA GLU A 123 -7.97 -0.41 26.32
C GLU A 123 -7.32 -0.51 24.94
N LYS A 124 -7.79 -1.42 24.09
CA LYS A 124 -7.28 -1.59 22.71
C LYS A 124 -7.51 -0.34 21.85
N VAL A 125 -8.66 0.30 22.00
CA VAL A 125 -8.95 1.59 21.32
C VAL A 125 -7.99 2.68 21.79
N ALA A 126 -7.78 2.82 23.10
CA ALA A 126 -6.85 3.81 23.65
C ALA A 126 -5.41 3.56 23.18
N ALA A 127 -4.96 2.30 23.17
CA ALA A 127 -3.66 1.92 22.66
C ALA A 127 -3.51 2.23 21.17
N ALA A 128 -4.52 1.90 20.35
CA ALA A 128 -4.52 2.19 18.92
C ALA A 128 -4.46 3.70 18.63
N LEU A 129 -5.23 4.53 19.36
CA LEU A 129 -5.17 5.98 19.26
C LEU A 129 -3.81 6.53 19.67
N GLY A 130 -3.18 5.94 20.70
CA GLY A 130 -1.82 6.28 21.13
C GLY A 130 -0.79 6.05 20.03
N ARG A 131 -0.85 4.92 19.33
CA ARG A 131 0.08 4.55 18.25
C ARG A 131 0.05 5.53 17.06
N VAL A 132 -1.07 6.17 16.81
CA VAL A 132 -1.23 7.15 15.72
C VAL A 132 -1.21 8.60 16.21
N ASN A 133 -0.86 8.87 17.46
CA ASN A 133 -0.82 10.20 18.08
C ASN A 133 -2.18 10.94 18.01
N MET A 134 -3.29 10.23 18.25
CA MET A 134 -4.65 10.79 18.19
C MET A 134 -5.40 10.76 19.54
N THR A 135 -4.75 10.41 20.64
CA THR A 135 -5.36 10.29 21.97
C THR A 135 -6.09 11.57 22.41
N GLN A 136 -5.50 12.75 22.16
CA GLN A 136 -6.08 14.05 22.52
C GLN A 136 -7.36 14.40 21.74
N TYR A 137 -7.61 13.69 20.63
CA TYR A 137 -8.78 13.89 19.78
C TYR A 137 -9.89 12.85 20.05
N ALA A 138 -9.70 11.89 20.97
CA ALA A 138 -10.61 10.75 21.18
C ALA A 138 -12.08 11.17 21.34
N LYS A 139 -12.33 12.30 22.03
CA LYS A 139 -13.66 12.85 22.32
C LYS A 139 -14.14 13.89 21.31
N ARG A 140 -13.37 14.17 20.25
CA ARG A 140 -13.82 15.06 19.16
C ARG A 140 -14.68 14.32 18.16
N GLN A 141 -15.53 15.07 17.47
CA GLN A 141 -16.26 14.51 16.31
C GLN A 141 -15.30 14.31 15.14
N ILE A 142 -15.49 13.22 14.40
CA ILE A 142 -14.63 12.88 13.25
C ILE A 142 -14.68 13.97 12.16
N GLY A 143 -15.82 14.66 12.02
CA GLY A 143 -16.01 15.73 11.04
C GLY A 143 -15.09 16.94 11.28
N GLU A 144 -14.70 17.22 12.53
CA GLU A 144 -13.85 18.34 12.92
C GLU A 144 -12.36 18.14 12.60
N LEU A 145 -11.98 16.93 12.17
CA LEU A 145 -10.59 16.58 11.93
C LEU A 145 -10.14 16.97 10.52
N SER A 146 -8.84 17.31 10.37
CA SER A 146 -8.20 17.45 9.06
C SER A 146 -8.14 16.11 8.31
N GLY A 147 -7.94 16.14 7.00
CA GLY A 147 -7.83 14.92 6.18
C GLY A 147 -6.76 13.94 6.69
N GLY A 148 -5.56 14.43 7.03
CA GLY A 148 -4.48 13.61 7.59
C GLY A 148 -4.81 13.07 8.99
N GLN A 149 -5.55 13.82 9.83
CA GLN A 149 -6.04 13.31 11.11
C GLN A 149 -7.08 12.20 10.92
N LYS A 150 -8.02 12.36 9.98
CA LYS A 150 -9.01 11.35 9.63
C LYS A 150 -8.33 10.05 9.19
N LYS A 151 -7.33 10.13 8.30
CA LYS A 151 -6.55 8.94 7.87
C LYS A 151 -5.89 8.22 9.04
N ARG A 152 -5.30 8.95 9.99
CA ARG A 152 -4.73 8.37 11.21
C ARG A 152 -5.79 7.69 12.09
N VAL A 153 -7.00 8.23 12.18
CA VAL A 153 -8.11 7.59 12.91
C VAL A 153 -8.53 6.27 12.25
N PHE A 154 -8.63 6.22 10.91
CA PHE A 154 -8.95 4.97 10.22
C PHE A 154 -7.83 3.94 10.32
N LEU A 155 -6.58 4.39 10.35
CA LEU A 155 -5.45 3.50 10.65
C LEU A 155 -5.55 2.96 12.08
N ALA A 156 -5.89 3.82 13.09
CA ALA A 156 -6.15 3.36 14.46
C ALA A 156 -7.30 2.33 14.52
N ARG A 157 -8.37 2.51 13.74
CA ARG A 157 -9.47 1.53 13.63
C ARG A 157 -8.94 0.17 13.15
N ALA A 158 -8.08 0.17 12.12
CA ALA A 158 -7.47 -1.06 11.62
C ALA A 158 -6.53 -1.71 12.65
N LEU A 159 -5.77 -0.90 13.41
CA LEU A 159 -4.92 -1.40 14.49
C LEU A 159 -5.73 -1.98 15.65
N ALA A 160 -6.85 -1.32 16.03
CA ALA A 160 -7.74 -1.82 17.08
C ALA A 160 -8.34 -3.19 16.76
N GLN A 161 -8.47 -3.56 15.49
CA GLN A 161 -8.88 -4.88 15.04
C GLN A 161 -7.87 -5.98 15.39
N GLU A 162 -6.58 -5.62 15.65
CA GLU A 162 -5.50 -6.56 15.96
C GLU A 162 -5.21 -7.59 14.87
N GLY A 163 -5.57 -7.30 13.63
CA GLY A 163 -5.27 -8.17 12.49
C GLY A 163 -3.76 -8.44 12.33
N GLU A 164 -3.43 -9.62 11.81
CA GLU A 164 -2.04 -9.98 11.48
C GLU A 164 -1.66 -9.49 10.07
N VAL A 165 -2.64 -9.24 9.21
CA VAL A 165 -2.51 -8.70 7.86
C VAL A 165 -3.18 -7.34 7.80
N ILE A 166 -2.49 -6.34 7.29
CA ILE A 166 -2.98 -4.97 7.18
C ILE A 166 -2.90 -4.55 5.71
N LEU A 167 -4.05 -4.20 5.15
CA LEU A 167 -4.21 -3.75 3.78
C LEU A 167 -4.48 -2.25 3.79
N LEU A 168 -3.67 -1.47 3.08
CA LEU A 168 -3.76 -0.01 3.01
C LEU A 168 -3.87 0.43 1.56
N ASP A 169 -5.03 0.97 1.19
CA ASP A 169 -5.27 1.46 -0.17
C ASP A 169 -5.01 2.97 -0.22
N GLU A 170 -3.88 3.37 -0.79
CA GLU A 170 -3.41 4.75 -0.92
C GLU A 170 -3.43 5.56 0.40
N PRO A 171 -2.74 5.10 1.46
CA PRO A 171 -2.82 5.72 2.78
C PRO A 171 -2.20 7.12 2.84
N PHE A 172 -1.37 7.50 1.86
CA PHE A 172 -0.62 8.76 1.85
C PHE A 172 -1.31 9.87 1.05
N THR A 173 -2.35 9.56 0.27
CA THR A 173 -3.03 10.55 -0.57
C THR A 173 -3.65 11.67 0.27
N GLY A 174 -3.26 12.92 -0.03
CA GLY A 174 -3.82 14.11 0.62
C GLY A 174 -3.35 14.33 2.08
N VAL A 175 -2.21 13.74 2.46
CA VAL A 175 -1.56 14.02 3.76
C VAL A 175 -0.28 14.85 3.55
N ASP A 176 0.09 15.61 4.59
CA ASP A 176 1.36 16.33 4.60
C ASP A 176 2.55 15.38 4.87
N VAL A 177 3.77 15.82 4.55
CA VAL A 177 5.01 15.03 4.69
C VAL A 177 5.20 14.50 6.12
N LYS A 178 4.91 15.29 7.15
CA LYS A 178 5.07 14.86 8.54
C LYS A 178 4.11 13.72 8.89
N THR A 179 2.89 13.78 8.37
CA THR A 179 1.90 12.72 8.55
C THR A 179 2.31 11.45 7.79
N GLU A 180 2.82 11.59 6.56
CA GLU A 180 3.38 10.47 5.78
C GLU A 180 4.52 9.80 6.53
N ASP A 181 5.52 10.56 7.01
CA ASP A 181 6.65 10.04 7.76
C ASP A 181 6.21 9.28 9.04
N ALA A 182 5.22 9.83 9.75
CA ALA A 182 4.67 9.19 10.95
C ALA A 182 3.95 7.86 10.61
N ILE A 183 3.23 7.80 9.49
CA ILE A 183 2.60 6.57 9.02
C ILE A 183 3.68 5.55 8.61
N ILE A 184 4.69 5.96 7.86
CA ILE A 184 5.81 5.08 7.44
C ILE A 184 6.54 4.50 8.66
N ALA A 185 6.84 5.32 9.67
CA ALA A 185 7.46 4.86 10.92
C ALA A 185 6.59 3.79 11.60
N LEU A 186 5.29 4.04 11.72
CA LEU A 186 4.34 3.07 12.27
C LEU A 186 4.28 1.77 11.46
N LEU A 187 4.32 1.83 10.12
CA LEU A 187 4.34 0.63 9.29
C LEU A 187 5.60 -0.19 9.49
N ARG A 188 6.76 0.45 9.69
CA ARG A 188 8.02 -0.23 10.02
C ARG A 188 7.93 -0.94 11.38
N ASP A 189 7.37 -0.29 12.41
CA ASP A 189 7.15 -0.91 13.72
C ASP A 189 6.25 -2.15 13.60
N LEU A 190 5.15 -2.04 12.85
CA LEU A 190 4.22 -3.15 12.62
C LEU A 190 4.87 -4.31 11.87
N ARG A 191 5.72 -4.02 10.87
CA ARG A 191 6.52 -5.02 10.19
C ARG A 191 7.45 -5.75 11.16
N ASP A 192 8.12 -5.00 12.02
CA ASP A 192 9.07 -5.55 12.99
C ASP A 192 8.36 -6.37 14.08
N GLU A 193 7.08 -6.08 14.36
CA GLU A 193 6.16 -6.92 15.14
C GLU A 193 5.73 -8.21 14.40
N GLY A 194 6.15 -8.41 13.15
CA GLY A 194 5.83 -9.59 12.33
C GLY A 194 4.53 -9.50 11.55
N LYS A 195 3.88 -8.32 11.48
CA LYS A 195 2.69 -8.11 10.65
C LYS A 195 3.01 -8.23 9.15
N VAL A 196 2.01 -8.59 8.37
CA VAL A 196 2.05 -8.55 6.91
C VAL A 196 1.37 -7.27 6.46
N ILE A 197 2.08 -6.41 5.75
CA ILE A 197 1.53 -5.14 5.30
C ILE A 197 1.54 -5.11 3.78
N LEU A 198 0.38 -4.86 3.18
CA LEU A 198 0.22 -4.64 1.76
C LEU A 198 -0.30 -3.22 1.55
N VAL A 199 0.47 -2.38 0.87
CA VAL A 199 0.15 -0.96 0.67
C VAL A 199 0.11 -0.64 -0.82
N SER A 200 -1.01 -0.06 -1.30
CA SER A 200 -1.01 0.54 -2.62
C SER A 200 -0.53 1.99 -2.52
N THR A 201 0.24 2.43 -3.49
CA THR A 201 0.67 3.81 -3.60
C THR A 201 0.91 4.17 -5.06
N HIS A 202 0.68 5.42 -5.40
CA HIS A 202 1.14 6.05 -6.63
C HIS A 202 2.39 6.91 -6.39
N ASN A 203 2.75 7.18 -5.11
CA ASN A 203 4.00 7.85 -4.78
C ASN A 203 5.19 6.90 -4.94
N LEU A 204 5.75 6.84 -6.17
CA LEU A 204 6.83 5.93 -6.50
C LEU A 204 8.12 6.25 -5.75
N GLY A 205 8.37 7.54 -5.45
CA GLY A 205 9.59 7.99 -4.76
C GLY A 205 9.75 7.44 -3.35
N SER A 206 8.64 7.16 -2.63
CA SER A 206 8.71 6.64 -1.27
C SER A 206 8.84 5.11 -1.21
N VAL A 207 8.49 4.38 -2.28
CA VAL A 207 8.49 2.89 -2.26
C VAL A 207 9.84 2.30 -1.87
N PRO A 208 11.00 2.71 -2.46
CA PRO A 208 12.30 2.15 -2.08
C PRO A 208 12.73 2.47 -0.65
N GLU A 209 12.15 3.50 -0.03
CA GLU A 209 12.53 3.96 1.31
C GLU A 209 11.99 3.04 2.41
N PHE A 210 10.79 2.45 2.24
CA PHE A 210 10.16 1.70 3.33
C PHE A 210 9.58 0.34 2.94
N CYS A 211 9.43 0.05 1.65
CA CYS A 211 8.86 -1.22 1.20
C CYS A 211 9.95 -2.26 0.96
N ASP A 212 9.84 -3.41 1.62
CA ASP A 212 10.76 -4.53 1.46
C ASP A 212 10.57 -5.22 0.10
N ARG A 213 9.32 -5.25 -0.38
CA ARG A 213 8.92 -5.94 -1.61
C ARG A 213 7.99 -5.07 -2.44
N THR A 214 7.95 -5.35 -3.74
CA THR A 214 7.09 -4.65 -4.69
C THR A 214 6.36 -5.65 -5.58
N VAL A 215 5.10 -5.36 -5.87
CA VAL A 215 4.26 -6.05 -6.85
C VAL A 215 3.81 -5.03 -7.89
N MET A 216 4.18 -5.22 -9.15
CA MET A 216 3.79 -4.36 -10.26
C MET A 216 2.54 -4.93 -10.93
N VAL A 217 1.49 -4.11 -11.04
CA VAL A 217 0.16 -4.51 -11.50
C VAL A 217 -0.25 -3.73 -12.75
N LYS A 218 -0.74 -4.47 -13.77
CA LYS A 218 -1.34 -3.91 -15.00
C LYS A 218 -2.36 -4.89 -15.59
N GLY A 219 -3.52 -5.02 -14.94
CA GLY A 219 -4.51 -6.06 -15.28
C GLY A 219 -4.05 -7.50 -14.96
N THR A 220 -2.77 -7.67 -14.68
CA THR A 220 -2.12 -8.87 -14.14
C THR A 220 -0.96 -8.43 -13.25
N VAL A 221 -0.26 -9.38 -12.65
CA VAL A 221 1.02 -9.11 -11.98
C VAL A 221 2.14 -9.25 -13.00
N LEU A 222 2.79 -8.12 -13.35
CA LEU A 222 3.91 -8.09 -14.29
C LEU A 222 5.21 -8.60 -13.64
N ALA A 223 5.45 -8.17 -12.40
CA ALA A 223 6.62 -8.57 -11.64
C ALA A 223 6.33 -8.48 -10.15
N TYR A 224 6.96 -9.33 -9.33
CA TYR A 224 6.95 -9.22 -7.88
C TYR A 224 8.24 -9.79 -7.28
N GLY A 225 8.66 -9.24 -6.15
CA GLY A 225 9.90 -9.66 -5.48
C GLY A 225 10.45 -8.61 -4.53
N PRO A 226 11.70 -8.75 -4.09
CA PRO A 226 12.41 -7.71 -3.34
C PRO A 226 12.35 -6.37 -4.10
N THR A 227 12.12 -5.27 -3.39
CA THR A 227 12.00 -3.94 -4.03
C THR A 227 13.25 -3.60 -4.85
N SER A 228 14.43 -3.91 -4.34
CA SER A 228 15.71 -3.69 -5.03
C SER A 228 15.86 -4.41 -6.38
N GLU A 229 15.13 -5.51 -6.60
CA GLU A 229 15.20 -6.33 -7.83
C GLU A 229 14.06 -6.02 -8.80
N VAL A 230 12.91 -5.64 -8.27
CA VAL A 230 11.69 -5.44 -9.06
C VAL A 230 11.51 -3.98 -9.43
N PHE A 231 11.90 -3.05 -8.56
CA PHE A 231 11.67 -1.62 -8.74
C PHE A 231 12.76 -1.00 -9.62
N THR A 232 12.81 -1.42 -10.88
CA THR A 232 13.78 -0.97 -11.89
C THR A 232 13.11 -0.10 -12.92
N ARG A 233 13.90 0.73 -13.61
CA ARG A 233 13.42 1.63 -14.66
C ARG A 233 12.60 0.89 -15.70
N ASP A 234 13.13 -0.19 -16.28
CA ASP A 234 12.50 -0.91 -17.38
C ASP A 234 11.13 -1.48 -16.97
N LYS A 235 11.04 -2.08 -15.77
CA LYS A 235 9.79 -2.62 -15.25
C LYS A 235 8.77 -1.53 -14.91
N LEU A 236 9.23 -0.37 -14.43
CA LEU A 236 8.37 0.78 -14.19
C LEU A 236 7.83 1.33 -15.53
N GLU A 237 8.66 1.47 -16.56
CA GLU A 237 8.23 1.87 -17.89
C GLU A 237 7.21 0.88 -18.49
N GLU A 238 7.40 -0.43 -18.29
CA GLU A 238 6.45 -1.46 -18.70
C GLU A 238 5.11 -1.33 -17.95
N ALA A 239 5.16 -1.19 -16.63
CA ALA A 239 3.96 -1.11 -15.78
C ALA A 239 3.15 0.16 -16.04
N PHE A 240 3.82 1.29 -16.21
CA PHE A 240 3.19 2.60 -16.33
C PHE A 240 2.97 3.04 -17.78
N GLY A 241 3.65 2.45 -18.76
CA GLY A 241 3.33 2.59 -20.19
C GLY A 241 3.31 4.03 -20.70
N GLY A 242 4.36 4.82 -20.46
CA GLY A 242 4.48 6.20 -20.96
C GLY A 242 3.62 7.24 -20.21
N VAL A 243 2.94 6.86 -19.13
CA VAL A 243 2.27 7.81 -18.20
C VAL A 243 3.30 8.55 -17.36
N LEU A 244 4.46 7.91 -17.07
CA LEU A 244 5.54 8.56 -16.35
C LEU A 244 6.20 9.62 -17.20
N ARG A 245 6.31 10.82 -16.65
CA ARG A 245 7.13 11.88 -17.27
C ARG A 245 8.60 11.51 -17.06
N HIS A 246 9.31 11.46 -18.15
CA HIS A 246 10.72 11.11 -18.18
C HIS A 246 11.54 12.35 -18.50
N PHE A 247 12.41 12.75 -17.59
CA PHE A 247 13.38 13.82 -17.77
C PHE A 247 14.77 13.22 -17.68
N VAL A 248 15.58 13.43 -18.73
CA VAL A 248 17.01 13.12 -18.69
C VAL A 248 17.73 14.45 -18.51
N LEU A 249 18.41 14.60 -17.40
CA LEU A 249 19.23 15.75 -17.10
C LEU A 249 20.69 15.37 -17.38
N SER A 250 21.35 16.08 -18.29
CA SER A 250 22.79 15.87 -18.55
C SER A 250 23.64 16.44 -17.41
N GLY A 251 24.65 15.68 -16.98
CA GLY A 251 25.34 15.84 -15.70
C GLY A 251 26.22 17.09 -15.50
N GLN A 252 26.49 17.92 -16.51
CA GLN A 252 27.30 19.13 -16.30
C GLN A 252 26.52 20.18 -15.51
N GLY A 253 26.95 20.44 -14.28
CA GLY A 253 26.38 21.48 -13.40
C GLY A 253 25.27 21.05 -12.47
N LEU A 254 24.89 19.76 -12.42
CA LEU A 254 23.84 19.23 -11.54
C LEU A 254 24.39 18.70 -10.19
N HIS A 255 25.68 18.40 -10.12
CA HIS A 255 26.34 17.88 -8.91
C HIS A 255 27.51 18.78 -8.55
N ALA A 256 27.73 18.93 -7.22
CA ALA A 256 28.89 19.67 -6.70
C ALA A 256 30.24 19.00 -7.01
N ASP A 257 30.22 17.74 -7.49
CA ASP A 257 31.40 16.87 -7.60
C ASP A 257 31.77 16.49 -9.06
N ASP A 258 31.38 17.26 -10.09
CA ASP A 258 31.69 16.96 -11.50
C ASP A 258 31.38 15.52 -11.95
N ASP A 259 30.30 14.93 -11.44
CA ASP A 259 29.90 13.57 -11.81
C ASP A 259 29.25 13.56 -13.21
N PRO A 260 29.87 12.91 -14.23
CA PRO A 260 29.39 12.91 -15.60
C PRO A 260 28.19 12.00 -15.85
N ARG A 261 27.61 11.38 -14.80
CA ARG A 261 26.47 10.49 -14.96
C ARG A 261 25.22 11.24 -15.37
N HIS A 262 24.46 10.64 -16.30
CA HIS A 262 23.13 11.12 -16.62
C HIS A 262 22.15 10.81 -15.49
N LEU A 263 21.33 11.79 -15.14
CA LEU A 263 20.27 11.65 -14.16
C LEU A 263 18.94 11.38 -14.89
N SER A 264 18.35 10.23 -14.70
CA SER A 264 17.00 9.94 -15.20
C SER A 264 16.00 10.14 -14.07
N VAL A 265 15.06 11.05 -14.27
CA VAL A 265 14.00 11.35 -13.32
C VAL A 265 12.69 10.82 -13.87
N LEU A 266 12.06 9.91 -13.14
CA LEU A 266 10.70 9.43 -13.40
C LEU A 266 9.75 10.03 -12.37
N THR A 267 8.67 10.64 -12.82
CA THR A 267 7.67 11.23 -11.92
C THR A 267 6.26 11.03 -12.45
N ASP A 268 5.35 10.84 -11.52
CA ASP A 268 3.90 10.81 -11.70
C ASP A 268 3.20 12.04 -11.09
N ASP A 269 3.94 13.15 -10.92
CA ASP A 269 3.56 14.44 -10.37
C ASP A 269 3.66 14.58 -8.82
N GLU A 270 4.10 13.54 -8.06
CA GLU A 270 4.29 13.69 -6.61
C GLU A 270 5.77 13.73 -6.20
N ARG A 271 6.42 12.59 -5.95
CA ARG A 271 7.85 12.54 -5.64
C ARG A 271 8.63 11.94 -6.80
N PRO A 272 9.61 12.64 -7.36
CA PRO A 272 10.39 12.13 -8.46
C PRO A 272 11.30 10.97 -8.02
N LEU A 273 11.35 9.93 -8.83
CA LEU A 273 12.34 8.85 -8.76
C LEU A 273 13.56 9.25 -9.58
N VAL A 274 14.72 9.15 -8.96
CA VAL A 274 15.98 9.53 -9.60
C VAL A 274 16.83 8.27 -9.79
N PHE A 275 17.21 7.99 -11.05
CA PHE A 275 18.14 6.94 -11.40
C PHE A 275 19.43 7.55 -11.91
N TYR A 276 20.57 7.12 -11.37
CA TYR A 276 21.89 7.47 -11.84
C TYR A 276 22.31 6.48 -12.92
N GLY A 277 22.71 6.99 -14.11
CA GLY A 277 23.27 6.16 -15.19
C GLY A 277 24.59 5.52 -14.77
N GLU A 278 24.91 4.34 -15.33
CA GLU A 278 26.22 3.71 -15.14
C GLU A 278 27.34 4.57 -15.76
N LYS A 279 28.52 4.68 -15.11
CA LYS A 279 29.70 5.30 -15.70
C LYS A 279 30.09 4.53 -16.95
N GLY A 280 29.94 5.12 -18.15
CA GLY A 280 30.62 4.65 -19.36
C GLY A 280 29.80 3.96 -20.44
N LYS A 281 28.48 4.08 -20.49
CA LYS A 281 27.73 3.74 -21.72
C LYS A 281 27.27 5.03 -22.41
N GLU A 282 28.11 5.53 -23.33
CA GLU A 282 27.68 6.47 -24.37
C GLU A 282 26.72 5.72 -25.30
N GLU A 283 25.43 5.99 -25.22
CA GLU A 283 24.51 5.64 -26.31
C GLU A 283 24.84 6.55 -27.50
N HIS A 284 25.51 5.98 -28.50
CA HIS A 284 25.61 6.57 -29.83
C HIS A 284 24.18 6.69 -30.40
N GLN A 285 23.54 7.83 -30.20
CA GLN A 285 22.48 8.27 -31.09
C GLN A 285 23.13 8.67 -32.41
N GLN A 286 23.19 7.76 -33.35
CA GLN A 286 23.44 8.10 -34.75
C GLN A 286 22.29 8.98 -35.26
N SER A 287 22.61 10.24 -35.42
CA SER A 287 21.88 11.16 -36.28
C SER A 287 21.98 10.63 -37.71
N SER A 288 20.96 10.02 -38.25
CA SER A 288 20.78 9.92 -39.70
C SER A 288 19.86 11.08 -40.15
N GLY A 289 20.44 12.25 -40.28
CA GLY A 289 19.97 13.24 -41.22
C GLY A 289 20.55 12.94 -42.60
N GLU A 290 19.79 13.27 -43.62
CA GLU A 290 20.05 13.45 -45.04
C GLU A 290 19.26 12.47 -45.94
N LYS A 291 18.29 12.91 -46.60
CA LYS A 291 18.13 13.68 -47.81
C LYS A 291 16.67 13.86 -48.15
#